data_20e0706a2823984a7d1dd5b8418857a2
#
_entry.id   20e0706a2823984a7d1dd5b8418857a2
#
_cell.length_a   1.000
_cell.length_b   1.000
_cell.length_c   1.000
_cell.angle_alpha   90.00
_cell.angle_beta   90.00
_cell.angle_gamma   90.00
#
_symmetry.space_group_name_H-M   'P 1'
#
loop_
_entity.id
_entity.type
_entity.pdbx_description
1 polymer ?
#
loop_
_entity_poly.entity_id
_entity_poly.type
_entity_poly.pdbx_seq_one_letter_code
_entity_poly.pdbx_strand_id
1 'polypeptide(L)'
;MKIFISGGCKNGKSSLAQQLAVKLSQGKKRYYLATMIPCDGEDLARIRRHRADRDGLEFETVEAGRNICAAIKDCDPAGSYLLDSVTALLLNELYPTPTASEPDPDGALRCRQELLELCDRVENAVFVSDYIYADGIAYDAYTENYRRSLAWIDRA
;
A
#
# COMPACT_ATOMS: atom_id res chain seq x y z
N MET A 1 -14.83 8.58 2.17
CA MET A 1 -14.52 7.76 3.38
C MET A 1 -13.13 7.19 3.26
N LYS A 2 -12.34 7.19 4.36
CA LYS A 2 -11.01 6.56 4.41
C LYS A 2 -11.06 5.40 5.39
N ILE A 3 -10.55 4.22 4.98
CA ILE A 3 -10.50 3.01 5.81
C ILE A 3 -9.07 2.48 5.81
N PHE A 4 -8.52 2.26 6.99
CA PHE A 4 -7.21 1.66 7.18
C PHE A 4 -7.36 0.26 7.79
N ILE A 5 -6.76 -0.75 7.14
CA ILE A 5 -6.82 -2.16 7.57
C ILE A 5 -5.40 -2.62 7.88
N SER A 6 -5.11 -2.80 9.15
CA SER A 6 -3.85 -3.36 9.63
C SER A 6 -4.06 -4.74 10.23
N GLY A 7 -3.12 -5.65 10.01
CA GLY A 7 -3.21 -7.01 10.57
C GLY A 7 -2.08 -7.91 10.10
N GLY A 8 -1.97 -9.10 10.71
CA GLY A 8 -0.94 -10.08 10.43
C GLY A 8 -0.97 -10.61 8.98
N CYS A 9 0.11 -11.27 8.58
CA CYS A 9 0.23 -11.86 7.25
C CYS A 9 -0.83 -12.96 7.01
N LYS A 10 -1.32 -13.10 5.77
CA LYS A 10 -2.25 -14.17 5.33
C LYS A 10 -3.56 -14.29 6.15
N ASN A 11 -4.08 -13.19 6.66
CA ASN A 11 -5.31 -13.17 7.48
C ASN A 11 -6.56 -12.67 6.74
N GLY A 12 -6.52 -12.56 5.41
CA GLY A 12 -7.68 -12.14 4.59
C GLY A 12 -7.86 -10.62 4.44
N LYS A 13 -6.90 -9.79 4.90
CA LYS A 13 -6.96 -8.30 4.78
C LYS A 13 -7.27 -7.84 3.34
N SER A 14 -6.53 -8.36 2.36
CA SER A 14 -6.67 -7.92 0.96
C SER A 14 -8.07 -8.23 0.43
N SER A 15 -8.64 -9.39 0.76
CA SER A 15 -10.00 -9.75 0.37
C SER A 15 -11.05 -8.83 1.01
N LEU A 16 -10.90 -8.54 2.31
CA LEU A 16 -11.77 -7.57 3.00
C LEU A 16 -11.66 -6.18 2.38
N ALA A 17 -10.43 -5.74 2.10
CA ALA A 17 -10.16 -4.44 1.50
C ALA A 17 -10.80 -4.29 0.12
N GLN A 18 -10.74 -5.33 -0.71
CA GLN A 18 -11.40 -5.38 -2.02
C GLN A 18 -12.92 -5.23 -1.88
N GLN A 19 -13.54 -5.99 -0.98
CA GLN A 19 -14.99 -5.91 -0.74
C GLN A 19 -15.42 -4.51 -0.27
N LEU A 20 -14.63 -3.89 0.62
CA LEU A 20 -14.89 -2.53 1.10
C LEU A 20 -14.73 -1.49 -0.03
N ALA A 21 -13.67 -1.59 -0.84
CA ALA A 21 -13.47 -0.70 -1.96
C ALA A 21 -14.59 -0.81 -3.01
N VAL A 22 -15.05 -2.03 -3.30
CA VAL A 22 -16.21 -2.28 -4.17
C VAL A 22 -17.47 -1.63 -3.58
N LYS A 23 -17.74 -1.82 -2.29
CA LYS A 23 -18.90 -1.21 -1.62
C LYS A 23 -18.85 0.31 -1.63
N LEU A 24 -17.67 0.90 -1.39
CA LEU A 24 -17.47 2.34 -1.38
C LEU A 24 -17.59 2.97 -2.77
N SER A 25 -17.35 2.21 -3.83
CA SER A 25 -17.41 2.72 -5.19
C SER A 25 -18.80 3.17 -5.63
N GLN A 26 -19.85 2.55 -5.08
CA GLN A 26 -21.25 2.86 -5.42
C GLN A 26 -21.50 2.92 -6.94
N GLY A 27 -20.86 2.04 -7.70
CA GLY A 27 -20.94 2.00 -9.16
C GLY A 27 -19.97 2.94 -9.89
N LYS A 28 -19.21 3.77 -9.19
CA LYS A 28 -18.12 4.58 -9.76
C LYS A 28 -16.88 3.72 -10.06
N LYS A 29 -15.89 4.30 -10.74
CA LYS A 29 -14.62 3.64 -11.03
C LYS A 29 -13.91 3.13 -9.76
N ARG A 30 -13.20 2.03 -9.92
CA ARG A 30 -12.39 1.38 -8.87
C ARG A 30 -10.95 1.30 -9.30
N TYR A 31 -10.05 1.81 -8.48
CA TYR A 31 -8.62 1.83 -8.74
C TYR A 31 -7.89 0.97 -7.72
N TYR A 32 -7.04 0.07 -8.22
CA TYR A 32 -6.12 -0.70 -7.39
C TYR A 32 -4.72 -0.12 -7.54
N LEU A 33 -4.22 0.51 -6.49
CA LEU A 33 -2.87 1.06 -6.44
C LEU A 33 -1.91 -0.06 -6.04
N ALA A 34 -1.22 -0.60 -7.05
CA ALA A 34 -0.24 -1.67 -6.88
C ALA A 34 1.09 -1.07 -6.44
N THR A 35 1.44 -1.22 -5.17
CA THR A 35 2.66 -0.63 -4.60
C THR A 35 3.86 -1.58 -4.65
N MET A 36 3.66 -2.87 -4.88
CA MET A 36 4.75 -3.84 -4.95
C MET A 36 5.59 -3.65 -6.21
N ILE A 37 6.88 -3.36 -6.06
CA ILE A 37 7.88 -3.41 -7.13
C ILE A 37 8.49 -4.81 -7.09
N PRO A 38 8.28 -5.67 -8.11
CA PRO A 38 8.78 -7.04 -8.07
C PRO A 38 10.31 -7.07 -8.19
N CYS A 39 10.95 -7.84 -7.31
CA CYS A 39 12.39 -8.06 -7.31
C CYS A 39 12.77 -9.46 -7.82
N ASP A 40 11.87 -10.42 -7.76
CA ASP A 40 12.13 -11.82 -8.12
C ASP A 40 10.90 -12.54 -8.71
N GLY A 41 11.07 -13.83 -8.99
CA GLY A 41 10.00 -14.68 -9.54
C GLY A 41 8.86 -14.97 -8.56
N GLU A 42 9.12 -14.93 -7.25
CA GLU A 42 8.12 -15.13 -6.21
C GLU A 42 7.19 -13.91 -6.13
N ASP A 43 7.74 -12.72 -6.19
CA ASP A 43 6.97 -11.48 -6.27
C ASP A 43 6.07 -11.45 -7.49
N LEU A 44 6.58 -11.85 -8.66
CA LEU A 44 5.78 -11.95 -9.87
C LEU A 44 4.65 -12.98 -9.74
N ALA A 45 4.89 -14.12 -9.07
CA ALA A 45 3.85 -15.11 -8.79
C ALA A 45 2.79 -14.55 -7.83
N ARG A 46 3.19 -13.76 -6.82
CA ARG A 46 2.30 -13.08 -5.89
C ARG A 46 1.43 -12.04 -6.61
N ILE A 47 2.02 -11.22 -7.47
CA ILE A 47 1.28 -10.23 -8.28
C ILE A 47 0.24 -10.94 -9.16
N ARG A 48 0.61 -12.04 -9.86
CA ARG A 48 -0.33 -12.81 -10.68
C ARG A 48 -1.51 -13.34 -9.86
N ARG A 49 -1.26 -13.86 -8.66
CA ARG A 49 -2.31 -14.33 -7.75
C ARG A 49 -3.24 -13.19 -7.36
N HIS A 50 -2.70 -12.05 -6.92
CA HIS A 50 -3.50 -10.87 -6.55
C HIS A 50 -4.31 -10.30 -7.73
N ARG A 51 -3.82 -10.43 -8.97
CA ARG A 51 -4.60 -10.07 -10.16
C ARG A 51 -5.77 -11.03 -10.37
N ALA A 52 -5.52 -12.34 -10.26
CA ALA A 52 -6.58 -13.36 -10.38
C ALA A 52 -7.65 -13.22 -9.28
N ASP A 53 -7.25 -12.90 -8.05
CA ASP A 53 -8.17 -12.67 -6.93
C ASP A 53 -9.10 -11.47 -7.16
N ARG A 54 -8.72 -10.54 -8.03
CA ARG A 54 -9.51 -9.35 -8.40
C ARG A 54 -10.29 -9.52 -9.70
N ASP A 55 -10.14 -10.66 -10.37
CA ASP A 55 -10.86 -10.89 -11.61
C ASP A 55 -12.38 -10.79 -11.39
N GLY A 56 -13.07 -10.08 -12.29
CA GLY A 56 -14.49 -9.78 -12.15
C GLY A 56 -14.88 -8.65 -11.18
N LEU A 57 -13.93 -8.07 -10.42
CA LEU A 57 -14.22 -6.93 -9.54
C LEU A 57 -14.04 -5.55 -10.23
N GLU A 58 -13.70 -5.54 -11.50
CA GLU A 58 -13.58 -4.34 -12.36
C GLU A 58 -12.64 -3.25 -11.79
N PHE A 59 -11.54 -3.66 -11.17
CA PHE A 59 -10.50 -2.72 -10.76
C PHE A 59 -9.59 -2.35 -11.94
N GLU A 60 -9.41 -1.05 -12.16
CA GLU A 60 -8.33 -0.52 -12.98
C GLU A 60 -7.04 -0.52 -12.15
N THR A 61 -6.01 -1.27 -12.58
CA THR A 61 -4.74 -1.34 -11.86
C THR A 61 -3.85 -0.16 -12.24
N VAL A 62 -3.41 0.58 -11.25
CA VAL A 62 -2.43 1.67 -11.35
C VAL A 62 -1.15 1.24 -10.66
N GLU A 63 -0.07 1.11 -11.41
CA GLU A 63 1.25 0.82 -10.83
C GLU A 63 1.74 2.05 -10.06
N ALA A 64 1.87 1.93 -8.77
CA ALA A 64 2.10 3.04 -7.83
C ALA A 64 3.16 2.67 -6.76
N GLY A 65 4.27 2.08 -7.21
CA GLY A 65 5.36 1.68 -6.33
C GLY A 65 6.01 2.85 -5.58
N ARG A 66 5.91 4.07 -6.14
CA ARG A 66 6.32 5.36 -5.55
C ARG A 66 5.52 6.48 -6.18
N ASN A 67 5.60 7.69 -5.59
CA ASN A 67 4.94 8.89 -6.11
C ASN A 67 3.46 8.61 -6.43
N ILE A 68 2.72 8.03 -5.46
CA ILE A 68 1.35 7.57 -5.66
C ILE A 68 0.42 8.68 -6.14
N CYS A 69 0.63 9.91 -5.66
CA CYS A 69 -0.16 11.07 -6.07
C CYS A 69 0.07 11.47 -7.53
N ALA A 70 1.26 11.23 -8.07
CA ALA A 70 1.54 11.42 -9.50
C ALA A 70 0.95 10.28 -10.34
N ALA A 71 0.97 9.05 -9.84
CA ALA A 71 0.41 7.89 -10.53
C ALA A 71 -1.11 8.02 -10.77
N ILE A 72 -1.83 8.67 -9.86
CA ILE A 72 -3.30 8.83 -9.95
C ILE A 72 -3.76 10.11 -10.63
N LYS A 73 -2.86 10.92 -11.20
CA LYS A 73 -3.19 12.26 -11.75
C LYS A 73 -4.33 12.27 -12.76
N ASP A 74 -4.49 11.19 -13.54
CA ASP A 74 -5.50 11.04 -14.56
C ASP A 74 -6.70 10.17 -14.11
N CYS A 75 -6.72 9.76 -12.84
CA CYS A 75 -7.80 8.97 -12.25
C CYS A 75 -8.93 9.87 -11.73
N ASP A 76 -10.16 9.33 -11.73
CA ASP A 76 -11.33 10.03 -11.23
C ASP A 76 -11.28 10.14 -9.69
N PRO A 77 -11.17 11.34 -9.09
CA PRO A 77 -11.11 11.51 -7.64
C PRO A 77 -12.39 11.06 -6.91
N ALA A 78 -13.52 10.98 -7.61
CA ALA A 78 -14.78 10.47 -7.07
C ALA A 78 -14.84 8.93 -7.02
N GLY A 79 -13.86 8.25 -7.60
CA GLY A 79 -13.72 6.80 -7.57
C GLY A 79 -13.41 6.23 -6.20
N SER A 80 -13.29 4.90 -6.12
CA SER A 80 -12.84 4.19 -4.94
C SER A 80 -11.45 3.62 -5.17
N TYR A 81 -10.54 3.88 -4.25
CA TYR A 81 -9.13 3.52 -4.33
C TYR A 81 -8.79 2.45 -3.29
N LEU A 82 -8.10 1.42 -3.71
CA LEU A 82 -7.52 0.39 -2.84
C LEU A 82 -6.00 0.42 -2.98
N LEU A 83 -5.28 0.81 -1.94
CA LEU A 83 -3.82 0.75 -1.89
C LEU A 83 -3.36 -0.53 -1.18
N ASP A 84 -2.70 -1.41 -1.92
CA ASP A 84 -2.17 -2.68 -1.42
C ASP A 84 -0.67 -2.81 -1.78
N SER A 85 0.23 -2.47 -0.87
CA SER A 85 0.05 -2.13 0.54
C SER A 85 0.91 -0.92 0.95
N VAL A 86 0.57 -0.31 2.10
CA VAL A 86 1.39 0.71 2.78
C VAL A 86 2.77 0.14 3.11
N THR A 87 2.83 -1.13 3.51
CA THR A 87 4.06 -1.88 3.82
C THR A 87 5.04 -1.88 2.65
N ALA A 88 4.57 -2.21 1.44
CA ALA A 88 5.41 -2.23 0.24
C ALA A 88 5.81 -0.81 -0.19
N LEU A 89 4.89 0.16 -0.11
CA LEU A 89 5.18 1.56 -0.43
C LEU A 89 6.29 2.11 0.47
N LEU A 90 6.19 1.90 1.79
CA LEU A 90 7.21 2.33 2.74
C LEU A 90 8.57 1.70 2.44
N LEU A 91 8.60 0.39 2.12
CA LEU A 91 9.85 -0.29 1.76
C LEU A 91 10.50 0.36 0.55
N ASN A 92 9.73 0.67 -0.48
CA ASN A 92 10.24 1.31 -1.70
C ASN A 92 10.77 2.73 -1.44
N GLU A 93 10.16 3.47 -0.52
CA GLU A 93 10.60 4.83 -0.15
C GLU A 93 11.85 4.82 0.73
N LEU A 94 11.96 3.87 1.65
CA LEU A 94 13.15 3.73 2.50
C LEU A 94 14.36 3.21 1.71
N TYR A 95 14.13 2.31 0.74
CA TYR A 95 15.20 1.65 -0.03
C TYR A 95 14.98 1.87 -1.52
N PRO A 96 15.33 3.07 -2.03
CA PRO A 96 14.98 3.50 -3.39
C PRO A 96 15.70 2.72 -4.50
N THR A 97 16.75 2.00 -4.18
CA THR A 97 17.46 1.14 -5.15
C THR A 97 17.68 -0.25 -4.58
N PRO A 98 17.76 -1.31 -5.42
CA PRO A 98 18.02 -2.67 -4.96
C PRO A 98 19.37 -2.83 -4.22
N THR A 99 20.27 -1.89 -4.39
CA THR A 99 21.62 -1.89 -3.78
C THR A 99 21.73 -0.96 -2.58
N ALA A 100 20.62 -0.33 -2.15
CA ALA A 100 20.61 0.53 -0.98
C ALA A 100 20.89 -0.29 0.29
N SER A 101 22.01 -0.04 0.94
CA SER A 101 22.40 -0.70 2.20
C SER A 101 21.88 0.02 3.44
N GLU A 102 21.52 1.30 3.27
CA GLU A 102 20.97 2.14 4.36
C GLU A 102 19.63 2.74 3.93
N PRO A 103 18.72 2.96 4.89
CA PRO A 103 17.44 3.58 4.59
C PRO A 103 17.62 5.07 4.25
N ASP A 104 16.85 5.53 3.28
CA ASP A 104 16.72 6.97 3.02
C ASP A 104 16.09 7.64 4.26
N PRO A 105 16.74 8.63 4.88
CA PRO A 105 16.26 9.27 6.11
C PRO A 105 14.90 9.97 5.94
N ASP A 106 14.58 10.42 4.73
CA ASP A 106 13.33 11.10 4.41
C ASP A 106 12.24 10.16 3.86
N GLY A 107 12.56 8.88 3.62
CA GLY A 107 11.66 7.93 2.99
C GLY A 107 10.34 7.74 3.73
N ALA A 108 10.39 7.60 5.06
CA ALA A 108 9.18 7.45 5.88
C ALA A 108 8.32 8.73 5.86
N LEU A 109 8.96 9.91 5.86
CA LEU A 109 8.25 11.18 5.79
C LEU A 109 7.55 11.35 4.43
N ARG A 110 8.23 11.06 3.33
CA ARG A 110 7.62 11.08 1.98
C ARG A 110 6.44 10.13 1.88
N CYS A 111 6.61 8.88 2.30
CA CYS A 111 5.54 7.89 2.31
C CYS A 111 4.30 8.40 3.05
N ARG A 112 4.48 8.92 4.26
CA ARG A 112 3.39 9.49 5.06
C ARG A 112 2.72 10.68 4.38
N GLN A 113 3.50 11.61 3.83
CA GLN A 113 2.97 12.79 3.14
C GLN A 113 2.13 12.40 1.92
N GLU A 114 2.58 11.46 1.11
CA GLU A 114 1.83 10.97 -0.05
C GLU A 114 0.54 10.25 0.33
N LEU A 115 0.54 9.48 1.41
CA LEU A 115 -0.67 8.82 1.91
C LEU A 115 -1.71 9.85 2.39
N LEU A 116 -1.29 10.89 3.11
CA LEU A 116 -2.18 11.96 3.55
C LEU A 116 -2.68 12.78 2.36
N GLU A 117 -1.81 13.11 1.41
CA GLU A 117 -2.19 13.80 0.18
C GLU A 117 -3.19 12.98 -0.66
N LEU A 118 -3.01 11.65 -0.75
CA LEU A 118 -4.00 10.77 -1.38
C LEU A 118 -5.35 10.86 -0.66
N CYS A 119 -5.35 10.89 0.69
CA CYS A 119 -6.56 11.08 1.46
C CYS A 119 -7.30 12.38 1.14
N ASP A 120 -6.57 13.46 0.87
CA ASP A 120 -7.16 14.74 0.53
C ASP A 120 -7.69 14.81 -0.91
N ARG A 121 -7.02 14.11 -1.82
CA ARG A 121 -7.34 14.15 -3.26
C ARG A 121 -8.54 13.30 -3.67
N VAL A 122 -8.84 12.21 -2.98
CA VAL A 122 -9.87 11.25 -3.39
C VAL A 122 -11.02 11.15 -2.39
N GLU A 123 -12.22 10.81 -2.85
CA GLU A 123 -13.38 10.68 -1.95
C GLU A 123 -13.29 9.42 -1.07
N ASN A 124 -12.94 8.29 -1.67
CA ASN A 124 -12.93 6.99 -0.99
C ASN A 124 -11.60 6.28 -1.16
N ALA A 125 -10.98 5.86 -0.06
CA ALA A 125 -9.76 5.07 -0.09
C ALA A 125 -9.75 3.98 1.00
N VAL A 126 -9.23 2.82 0.63
CA VAL A 126 -8.96 1.70 1.53
C VAL A 126 -7.47 1.42 1.48
N PHE A 127 -6.83 1.38 2.64
CA PHE A 127 -5.39 1.12 2.79
C PHE A 127 -5.19 -0.22 3.47
N VAL A 128 -4.25 -1.02 2.95
CA VAL A 128 -3.84 -2.29 3.55
C VAL A 128 -2.42 -2.13 4.11
N SER A 129 -2.23 -2.50 5.37
CA SER A 129 -0.93 -2.52 6.05
C SER A 129 -0.71 -3.82 6.79
N ASP A 130 0.55 -4.22 6.96
CA ASP A 130 0.89 -5.37 7.80
C ASP A 130 1.21 -4.91 9.23
N TYR A 131 0.63 -5.60 10.21
CA TYR A 131 0.94 -5.39 11.62
C TYR A 131 2.16 -6.23 12.00
N ILE A 132 3.34 -5.59 12.08
CA ILE A 132 4.63 -6.26 12.32
C ILE A 132 5.43 -5.67 13.50
N TYR A 133 4.84 -4.79 14.28
CA TYR A 133 5.59 -3.99 15.26
C TYR A 133 5.32 -4.34 16.72
N ALA A 134 4.66 -5.47 17.02
CA ALA A 134 4.37 -5.91 18.39
C ALA A 134 4.49 -7.43 18.57
N ASP A 135 5.52 -8.04 18.01
CA ASP A 135 5.78 -9.48 18.11
C ASP A 135 6.79 -9.86 19.20
N GLY A 136 7.40 -8.88 19.87
CA GLY A 136 8.36 -9.11 20.97
C GLY A 136 9.73 -9.63 20.53
N ILE A 137 10.01 -9.66 19.23
CA ILE A 137 11.29 -10.11 18.67
C ILE A 137 12.27 -8.92 18.59
N ALA A 138 13.53 -9.16 18.91
CA ALA A 138 14.60 -8.19 18.67
C ALA A 138 15.10 -8.36 17.23
N TYR A 139 15.05 -7.29 16.45
CA TYR A 139 15.50 -7.27 15.07
C TYR A 139 16.80 -6.48 14.91
N ASP A 140 17.45 -6.64 13.76
CA ASP A 140 18.57 -5.80 13.37
C ASP A 140 18.14 -4.33 13.17
N ALA A 141 19.10 -3.43 13.06
CA ALA A 141 18.83 -2.00 12.94
C ALA A 141 18.01 -1.63 11.69
N TYR A 142 18.17 -2.37 10.60
CA TYR A 142 17.45 -2.20 9.35
C TYR A 142 15.95 -2.50 9.54
N THR A 143 15.65 -3.70 10.03
CA THR A 143 14.28 -4.16 10.28
C THR A 143 13.59 -3.31 11.34
N GLU A 144 14.34 -2.90 12.40
CA GLU A 144 13.79 -2.07 13.46
C GLU A 144 13.45 -0.65 12.97
N ASN A 145 14.25 -0.05 12.09
CA ASN A 145 13.94 1.23 11.45
C ASN A 145 12.65 1.14 10.66
N TYR A 146 12.52 0.10 9.83
CA TYR A 146 11.33 -0.16 9.03
C TYR A 146 10.07 -0.32 9.91
N ARG A 147 10.14 -1.13 10.96
CA ARG A 147 9.03 -1.36 11.91
C ARG A 147 8.57 -0.07 12.60
N ARG A 148 9.52 0.75 13.07
CA ARG A 148 9.22 2.05 13.70
C ARG A 148 8.58 3.03 12.72
N SER A 149 9.09 3.08 11.52
CA SER A 149 8.55 3.92 10.44
C SER A 149 7.13 3.51 10.09
N LEU A 150 6.84 2.21 9.95
CA LEU A 150 5.50 1.70 9.69
C LEU A 150 4.54 2.02 10.83
N ALA A 151 4.95 1.78 12.08
CA ALA A 151 4.14 2.11 13.26
C ALA A 151 3.84 3.61 13.39
N TRP A 152 4.75 4.46 12.94
CA TRP A 152 4.55 5.91 12.91
C TRP A 152 3.56 6.33 11.81
N ILE A 153 3.62 5.71 10.64
CA ILE A 153 2.69 5.95 9.54
C ILE A 153 1.28 5.47 9.90
N ASP A 154 1.16 4.28 10.46
CA ASP A 154 -0.14 3.66 10.84
C ASP A 154 -0.91 4.47 11.91
N ARG A 155 -0.26 5.42 12.58
CA ARG A 155 -0.88 6.32 13.58
C ARG A 155 -1.29 7.68 13.01
N ALA A 156 -1.02 7.94 11.75
CA ALA A 156 -1.33 9.22 11.11
C ALA A 156 -2.77 9.29 10.60
#